data_115b9e84f8cefef2a3791fc1f9fcb9a8
#
_entry.id   115b9e84f8cefef2a3791fc1f9fcb9a8
#
_cell.length_a   1.000
_cell.length_b   1.000
_cell.length_c   1.000
_cell.angle_alpha   90.00
_cell.angle_beta   90.00
_cell.angle_gamma   90.00
#
_symmetry.space_group_name_H-M   'P 1'
#
loop_
_entity.id
_entity.type
_entity.pdbx_description
1 polymer ?
#
loop_
_entity_poly.entity_id
_entity_poly.type
_entity_poly.pdbx_seq_one_letter_code
_entity_poly.pdbx_strand_id
1 'polypeptide(L)'
;IVIIVPQIFVNITDLVKKIPSFLSDLEKLLSNIVYKINERAPFLNLSFDKTHMDAINNYMIAMGENTLKVIGQNLLSFTYVIIEFFIGFIMSIFFLREKEYFKNLIEEVIRVNLPKEKSDKINFIGKKLYEVFLGYLHGKTIESLLIGFIAFIGLLYFKVPYAVLLWIFITCTNFIPYFGPFLGMIATVIITAFVFPHKIIYIVIFLVVLQQIDSWYFEPKIIGNKLNLKMFWGIAAVTVGGTIAGPIGIVVSAPLASFIKTMYQIKKNEVEKIENDV
;
A
#
# COMPACT_ATOMS: atom_id res chain seq x y z
N ILE A 1 18.37 8.10 1.04
CA ILE A 1 17.63 8.47 2.24
C ILE A 1 17.93 9.93 2.61
N VAL A 2 19.20 10.36 2.77
CA VAL A 2 19.60 11.73 3.17
C VAL A 2 19.03 12.83 2.28
N ILE A 3 18.83 12.58 0.99
CA ILE A 3 18.27 13.53 0.04
C ILE A 3 16.73 13.42 -0.04
N ILE A 4 16.20 12.20 0.03
CA ILE A 4 14.76 11.94 -0.17
C ILE A 4 13.94 12.45 1.02
N VAL A 5 14.40 12.23 2.24
CA VAL A 5 13.65 12.60 3.45
C VAL A 5 13.46 14.12 3.59
N PRO A 6 14.49 14.97 3.44
CA PRO A 6 14.27 16.42 3.41
C PRO A 6 13.33 16.85 2.30
N GLN A 7 13.41 16.23 1.12
CA GLN A 7 12.53 16.53 -0.01
C GLN A 7 11.07 16.20 0.30
N ILE A 8 10.80 15.06 0.97
CA ILE A 8 9.45 14.69 1.42
C ILE A 8 8.93 15.75 2.40
N PHE A 9 9.75 16.17 3.37
CA PHE A 9 9.35 17.18 4.35
C PHE A 9 9.02 18.53 3.68
N VAL A 10 9.87 18.98 2.78
CA VAL A 10 9.62 20.21 2.00
C VAL A 10 8.33 20.08 1.19
N ASN A 11 8.12 18.95 0.51
CA ASN A 11 6.94 18.71 -0.29
C ASN A 11 5.65 18.70 0.55
N ILE A 12 5.66 18.07 1.74
CA ILE A 12 4.51 18.07 2.67
C ILE A 12 4.24 19.49 3.16
N THR A 13 5.27 20.23 3.56
CA THR A 13 5.14 21.61 4.03
C THR A 13 4.55 22.51 2.94
N ASP A 14 4.99 22.37 1.71
CA ASP A 14 4.46 23.13 0.58
C ASP A 14 3.01 22.77 0.26
N LEU A 15 2.64 21.49 0.35
CA LEU A 15 1.27 21.04 0.18
C LEU A 15 0.35 21.68 1.23
N VAL A 16 0.74 21.64 2.52
CA VAL A 16 -0.04 22.22 3.60
C VAL A 16 -0.25 23.72 3.39
N LYS A 17 0.79 24.45 2.99
CA LYS A 17 0.70 25.89 2.69
C LYS A 17 -0.23 26.21 1.52
N LYS A 18 -0.42 25.30 0.57
CA LYS A 18 -1.30 25.48 -0.60
C LYS A 18 -2.76 25.10 -0.34
N ILE A 19 -3.08 24.45 0.79
CA ILE A 19 -4.46 24.09 1.13
C ILE A 19 -5.42 25.27 1.08
N PRO A 20 -5.14 26.45 1.73
CA PRO A 20 -6.06 27.57 1.73
C PRO A 20 -6.36 28.14 0.34
N SER A 21 -5.34 28.28 -0.49
CA SER A 21 -5.52 28.80 -1.87
C SER A 21 -6.36 27.84 -2.72
N PHE A 22 -6.15 26.54 -2.58
CA PHE A 22 -6.91 25.53 -3.28
C PHE A 22 -8.39 25.55 -2.88
N LEU A 23 -8.69 25.64 -1.58
CA LEU A 23 -10.07 25.69 -1.09
C LEU A 23 -10.80 26.93 -1.62
N SER A 24 -10.11 28.07 -1.68
CA SER A 24 -10.63 29.29 -2.32
C SER A 24 -10.93 29.09 -3.82
N ASP A 25 -10.06 28.39 -4.54
CA ASP A 25 -10.27 28.13 -5.96
C ASP A 25 -11.40 27.11 -6.20
N LEU A 26 -11.53 26.10 -5.34
CA LEU A 26 -12.68 25.18 -5.32
C LEU A 26 -13.99 25.92 -5.07
N GLU A 27 -14.03 26.83 -4.09
CA GLU A 27 -15.21 27.63 -3.79
C GLU A 27 -15.65 28.42 -5.03
N LYS A 28 -14.71 29.07 -5.73
CA LYS A 28 -14.99 29.80 -6.96
C LYS A 28 -15.51 28.88 -8.09
N LEU A 29 -14.91 27.70 -8.24
CA LEU A 29 -15.35 26.72 -9.25
C LEU A 29 -16.76 26.22 -8.94
N LEU A 30 -17.03 25.85 -7.69
CA LEU A 30 -18.35 25.32 -7.29
C LEU A 30 -19.42 26.41 -7.41
N SER A 31 -19.14 27.63 -6.97
CA SER A 31 -20.09 28.75 -7.12
C SER A 31 -20.39 29.07 -8.58
N ASN A 32 -19.37 29.02 -9.46
CA ASN A 32 -19.58 29.20 -10.91
C ASN A 32 -20.39 28.05 -11.53
N ILE A 33 -20.20 26.81 -11.09
CA ILE A 33 -20.99 25.66 -11.57
C ILE A 33 -22.44 25.82 -11.13
N VAL A 34 -22.68 26.12 -9.85
CA VAL A 34 -24.03 26.35 -9.30
C VAL A 34 -24.73 27.48 -10.05
N TYR A 35 -24.03 28.58 -10.28
CA TYR A 35 -24.55 29.71 -11.08
C TYR A 35 -24.98 29.28 -12.49
N LYS A 36 -24.12 28.56 -13.22
CA LYS A 36 -24.41 28.05 -14.57
C LYS A 36 -25.57 27.04 -14.60
N ILE A 37 -25.69 26.21 -13.56
CA ILE A 37 -26.81 25.26 -13.45
C ILE A 37 -28.11 26.02 -13.23
N ASN A 38 -28.14 26.99 -12.31
CA ASN A 38 -29.32 27.80 -12.03
C ASN A 38 -29.72 28.66 -13.24
N GLU A 39 -28.77 29.11 -14.04
CA GLU A 39 -29.04 29.81 -15.30
C GLU A 39 -29.75 28.92 -16.33
N ARG A 40 -29.32 27.63 -16.41
CA ARG A 40 -29.89 26.66 -17.38
C ARG A 40 -31.12 25.91 -16.85
N ALA A 41 -31.24 25.77 -15.55
CA ALA A 41 -32.32 25.03 -14.88
C ALA A 41 -32.78 25.78 -13.61
N PRO A 42 -33.52 26.91 -13.75
CA PRO A 42 -33.95 27.76 -12.65
C PRO A 42 -34.80 27.03 -11.58
N PHE A 43 -35.49 25.95 -12.02
CA PHE A 43 -36.35 25.16 -11.14
C PHE A 43 -35.60 24.38 -10.06
N LEU A 44 -34.28 24.15 -10.21
CA LEU A 44 -33.47 23.42 -9.26
C LEU A 44 -33.07 24.29 -8.03
N ASN A 45 -33.08 25.62 -8.19
CA ASN A 45 -32.77 26.62 -7.16
C ASN A 45 -31.64 26.19 -6.20
N LEU A 46 -30.52 25.74 -6.77
CA LEU A 46 -29.39 25.27 -5.99
C LEU A 46 -28.73 26.44 -5.27
N SER A 47 -28.55 26.32 -3.97
CA SER A 47 -27.77 27.28 -3.18
C SER A 47 -26.43 26.64 -2.77
N PHE A 48 -25.36 27.38 -3.00
CA PHE A 48 -24.04 26.99 -2.47
C PHE A 48 -23.90 27.57 -1.06
N ASP A 49 -23.94 26.69 -0.05
CA ASP A 49 -23.77 27.11 1.32
C ASP A 49 -22.28 27.24 1.67
N LYS A 50 -21.86 28.49 1.87
CA LYS A 50 -20.47 28.82 2.25
C LYS A 50 -20.09 28.27 3.62
N THR A 51 -21.04 28.06 4.52
CA THR A 51 -20.82 27.60 5.89
C THR A 51 -20.12 26.22 5.90
N HIS A 52 -20.52 25.33 4.99
CA HIS A 52 -19.88 24.02 4.85
C HIS A 52 -18.44 24.14 4.33
N MET A 53 -18.18 25.10 3.44
CA MET A 53 -16.84 25.30 2.89
C MET A 53 -15.89 25.91 3.92
N ASP A 54 -16.38 26.85 4.72
CA ASP A 54 -15.63 27.42 5.84
C ASP A 54 -15.30 26.35 6.89
N ALA A 55 -16.22 25.46 7.19
CA ALA A 55 -15.97 24.32 8.08
C ALA A 55 -14.91 23.37 7.53
N ILE A 56 -14.97 23.03 6.24
CA ILE A 56 -13.95 22.21 5.55
C ILE A 56 -12.60 22.93 5.56
N ASN A 57 -12.57 24.22 5.27
CA ASN A 57 -11.37 25.04 5.27
C ASN A 57 -10.69 25.03 6.64
N ASN A 58 -11.44 25.33 7.69
CA ASN A 58 -10.94 25.32 9.07
C ASN A 58 -10.43 23.94 9.49
N TYR A 59 -11.15 22.87 9.13
CA TYR A 59 -10.74 21.51 9.42
C TYR A 59 -9.45 21.13 8.69
N MET A 60 -9.32 21.48 7.40
CA MET A 60 -8.14 21.18 6.59
C MET A 60 -6.91 21.98 7.04
N ILE A 61 -7.08 23.25 7.41
CA ILE A 61 -6.01 24.07 7.98
C ILE A 61 -5.55 23.49 9.31
N ALA A 62 -6.48 23.19 10.21
CA ALA A 62 -6.17 22.58 11.51
C ALA A 62 -5.47 21.23 11.36
N MET A 63 -5.91 20.41 10.41
CA MET A 63 -5.26 19.13 10.07
C MET A 63 -3.85 19.34 9.54
N GLY A 64 -3.65 20.32 8.65
CA GLY A 64 -2.35 20.69 8.12
C GLY A 64 -1.39 21.19 9.21
N GLU A 65 -1.82 22.11 10.04
CA GLU A 65 -1.05 22.63 11.18
C GLU A 65 -0.69 21.52 12.18
N ASN A 66 -1.66 20.66 12.50
CA ASN A 66 -1.43 19.53 13.38
C ASN A 66 -0.42 18.54 12.79
N THR A 67 -0.52 18.28 11.50
CA THR A 67 0.45 17.43 10.77
C THR A 67 1.86 18.03 10.83
N LEU A 68 2.01 19.33 10.56
CA LEU A 68 3.31 20.01 10.64
C LEU A 68 3.85 20.02 12.09
N LYS A 69 2.98 20.23 13.07
CA LYS A 69 3.34 20.19 14.49
C LYS A 69 3.79 18.79 14.91
N VAL A 70 3.07 17.75 14.51
CA VAL A 70 3.43 16.35 14.77
C VAL A 70 4.76 16.01 14.10
N ILE A 71 4.97 16.40 12.85
CA ILE A 71 6.23 16.18 12.14
C ILE A 71 7.36 16.96 12.83
N GLY A 72 7.13 18.22 13.19
CA GLY A 72 8.12 19.06 13.87
C GLY A 72 8.49 18.55 15.26
N GLN A 73 7.51 18.15 16.05
CA GLN A 73 7.70 17.60 17.40
C GLN A 73 8.36 16.21 17.38
N ASN A 74 8.15 15.44 16.32
CA ASN A 74 8.71 14.10 16.13
C ASN A 74 10.02 14.07 15.33
N LEU A 75 10.67 15.22 15.09
CA LEU A 75 11.99 15.25 14.45
C LEU A 75 13.02 14.39 15.20
N LEU A 76 12.97 14.39 16.54
CA LEU A 76 13.79 13.48 17.37
C LEU A 76 13.35 12.03 17.20
N SER A 77 12.04 11.76 17.21
CA SER A 77 11.48 10.43 16.95
C SER A 77 11.86 9.91 15.56
N PHE A 78 11.96 10.80 14.57
CA PHE A 78 12.43 10.44 13.25
C PHE A 78 13.89 9.97 13.25
N THR A 79 14.72 10.56 14.09
CA THR A 79 16.09 10.09 14.31
C THR A 79 16.10 8.67 14.90
N TYR A 80 15.22 8.37 15.85
CA TYR A 80 15.06 7.02 16.39
C TYR A 80 14.60 6.03 15.31
N VAL A 81 13.61 6.39 14.49
CA VAL A 81 13.17 5.53 13.36
C VAL A 81 14.29 5.25 12.37
N ILE A 82 15.16 6.24 12.09
CA ILE A 82 16.35 6.03 11.24
C ILE A 82 17.33 5.07 11.91
N ILE A 83 17.60 5.25 13.18
CA ILE A 83 18.50 4.36 13.94
C ILE A 83 17.94 2.94 13.97
N GLU A 84 16.66 2.78 14.30
CA GLU A 84 15.98 1.48 14.30
C GLU A 84 16.01 0.83 12.91
N PHE A 85 15.81 1.60 11.85
CA PHE A 85 15.92 1.11 10.47
C PHE A 85 17.33 0.61 10.17
N PHE A 86 18.37 1.37 10.55
CA PHE A 86 19.76 0.94 10.34
C PHE A 86 20.11 -0.29 11.18
N ILE A 87 19.67 -0.34 12.44
CA ILE A 87 19.88 -1.52 13.29
C ILE A 87 19.16 -2.72 12.65
N GLY A 88 17.90 -2.58 12.27
CA GLY A 88 17.15 -3.64 11.61
C GLY A 88 17.78 -4.08 10.29
N PHE A 89 18.31 -3.14 9.51
CA PHE A 89 19.02 -3.43 8.26
C PHE A 89 20.32 -4.22 8.51
N ILE A 90 21.11 -3.80 9.47
CA ILE A 90 22.33 -4.51 9.88
C ILE A 90 21.98 -5.91 10.39
N MET A 91 21.00 -6.03 11.28
CA MET A 91 20.53 -7.31 11.77
C MET A 91 20.05 -8.23 10.64
N SER A 92 19.34 -7.67 9.65
CA SER A 92 18.90 -8.43 8.47
C SER A 92 20.08 -9.00 7.68
N ILE A 93 21.15 -8.23 7.51
CA ILE A 93 22.39 -8.71 6.85
C ILE A 93 23.01 -9.88 7.63
N PHE A 94 23.10 -9.77 8.96
CA PHE A 94 23.62 -10.86 9.80
C PHE A 94 22.72 -12.09 9.73
N PHE A 95 21.40 -11.94 9.81
CA PHE A 95 20.47 -13.05 9.65
C PHE A 95 20.61 -13.75 8.28
N LEU A 96 20.76 -12.97 7.20
CA LEU A 96 20.98 -13.53 5.87
C LEU A 96 22.31 -14.27 5.75
N ARG A 97 23.36 -13.74 6.38
CA ARG A 97 24.69 -14.37 6.41
C ARG A 97 24.68 -15.68 7.17
N GLU A 98 23.97 -15.73 8.29
CA GLU A 98 23.93 -16.86 9.20
C GLU A 98 22.66 -17.72 9.05
N LYS A 99 21.92 -17.57 7.92
CA LYS A 99 20.64 -18.24 7.69
C LYS A 99 20.70 -19.75 7.88
N GLU A 100 21.80 -20.40 7.46
CA GLU A 100 21.98 -21.86 7.62
C GLU A 100 22.19 -22.25 9.08
N TYR A 101 22.88 -21.43 9.86
CA TYR A 101 23.03 -21.65 11.32
C TYR A 101 21.66 -21.61 12.00
N PHE A 102 20.86 -20.57 11.78
CA PHE A 102 19.53 -20.47 12.38
C PHE A 102 18.59 -21.57 11.93
N LYS A 103 18.64 -21.94 10.65
CA LYS A 103 17.86 -23.05 10.12
C LYS A 103 18.23 -24.36 10.82
N ASN A 104 19.50 -24.70 10.90
CA ASN A 104 19.98 -25.92 11.54
C ASN A 104 19.64 -25.95 13.03
N LEU A 105 19.75 -24.81 13.72
CA LEU A 105 19.37 -24.66 15.12
C LEU A 105 17.89 -24.97 15.34
N ILE A 106 17.00 -24.41 14.50
CA ILE A 106 15.55 -24.66 14.57
C ILE A 106 15.26 -26.13 14.28
N GLU A 107 15.85 -26.71 13.23
CA GLU A 107 15.68 -28.13 12.90
C GLU A 107 16.18 -29.05 14.02
N GLU A 108 17.29 -28.72 14.67
CA GLU A 108 17.83 -29.45 15.81
C GLU A 108 16.90 -29.39 17.01
N VAL A 109 16.41 -28.19 17.38
CA VAL A 109 15.45 -28.01 18.48
C VAL A 109 14.18 -28.82 18.22
N ILE A 110 13.65 -28.81 16.99
CA ILE A 110 12.48 -29.59 16.62
C ILE A 110 12.76 -31.11 16.75
N ARG A 111 13.91 -31.55 16.26
CA ARG A 111 14.30 -32.97 16.24
C ARG A 111 14.55 -33.53 17.64
N VAL A 112 15.14 -32.72 18.54
CA VAL A 112 15.43 -33.16 19.92
C VAL A 112 14.17 -33.26 20.77
N ASN A 113 13.19 -32.36 20.55
CA ASN A 113 12.00 -32.26 21.41
C ASN A 113 10.77 -33.03 20.88
N LEU A 114 10.79 -33.49 19.63
CA LEU A 114 9.63 -34.12 19.01
C LEU A 114 9.96 -35.48 18.37
N PRO A 115 9.01 -36.43 18.38
CA PRO A 115 9.12 -37.67 17.61
C PRO A 115 9.36 -37.39 16.13
N LYS A 116 10.08 -38.27 15.45
CA LYS A 116 10.50 -38.10 14.04
C LYS A 116 9.34 -37.73 13.11
N GLU A 117 8.21 -38.42 13.23
CA GLU A 117 7.02 -38.15 12.39
C GLU A 117 6.49 -36.73 12.54
N LYS A 118 6.44 -36.20 13.78
CA LYS A 118 6.03 -34.81 14.04
C LYS A 118 7.07 -33.80 13.58
N SER A 119 8.35 -34.11 13.75
CA SER A 119 9.46 -33.29 13.28
C SER A 119 9.43 -33.13 11.75
N ASP A 120 9.28 -34.22 11.01
CA ASP A 120 9.19 -34.20 9.55
C ASP A 120 7.97 -33.39 9.06
N LYS A 121 6.85 -33.51 9.75
CA LYS A 121 5.63 -32.74 9.44
C LYS A 121 5.82 -31.25 9.69
N ILE A 122 6.43 -30.84 10.79
CA ILE A 122 6.71 -29.43 11.10
C ILE A 122 7.70 -28.86 10.09
N ASN A 123 8.76 -29.57 9.74
CA ASN A 123 9.71 -29.15 8.73
C ASN A 123 9.06 -28.98 7.35
N PHE A 124 8.16 -29.88 6.95
CA PHE A 124 7.37 -29.74 5.73
C PHE A 124 6.50 -28.49 5.74
N ILE A 125 5.77 -28.24 6.85
CA ILE A 125 4.94 -27.06 7.03
C ILE A 125 5.79 -25.78 6.96
N GLY A 126 6.92 -25.73 7.65
CA GLY A 126 7.85 -24.60 7.64
C GLY A 126 8.41 -24.31 6.25
N LYS A 127 8.78 -25.36 5.52
CA LYS A 127 9.25 -25.22 4.13
C LYS A 127 8.16 -24.66 3.22
N LYS A 128 6.92 -25.13 3.35
CA LYS A 128 5.79 -24.61 2.56
C LYS A 128 5.45 -23.17 2.92
N LEU A 129 5.50 -22.82 4.20
CA LEU A 129 5.33 -21.44 4.65
C LEU A 129 6.38 -20.53 4.01
N TYR A 130 7.65 -20.91 4.09
CA TYR A 130 8.76 -20.17 3.50
C TYR A 130 8.58 -19.98 1.98
N GLU A 131 8.25 -21.05 1.24
CA GLU A 131 8.03 -21.00 -0.21
C GLU A 131 6.92 -20.01 -0.60
N VAL A 132 5.78 -20.03 0.12
CA VAL A 132 4.64 -19.16 -0.15
C VAL A 132 4.99 -17.70 0.18
N PHE A 133 5.59 -17.47 1.34
CA PHE A 133 5.97 -16.13 1.78
C PHE A 133 7.02 -15.49 0.86
N LEU A 134 8.11 -16.19 0.62
CA LEU A 134 9.19 -15.68 -0.22
C LEU A 134 8.73 -15.43 -1.65
N GLY A 135 7.94 -16.37 -2.18
CA GLY A 135 7.36 -16.23 -3.51
C GLY A 135 6.46 -15.02 -3.65
N TYR A 136 5.64 -14.75 -2.63
CA TYR A 136 4.78 -13.58 -2.60
C TYR A 136 5.56 -12.28 -2.45
N LEU A 137 6.39 -12.18 -1.41
CA LEU A 137 7.15 -10.96 -1.14
C LEU A 137 8.06 -10.57 -2.30
N HIS A 138 8.72 -11.55 -2.92
CA HIS A 138 9.57 -11.32 -4.08
C HIS A 138 8.75 -10.82 -5.28
N GLY A 139 7.64 -11.51 -5.59
CA GLY A 139 6.74 -11.08 -6.67
C GLY A 139 6.19 -9.68 -6.43
N LYS A 140 5.68 -9.42 -5.21
CA LYS A 140 5.07 -8.12 -4.87
C LYS A 140 6.08 -6.98 -4.85
N THR A 141 7.33 -7.24 -4.43
CA THR A 141 8.40 -6.25 -4.50
C THR A 141 8.70 -5.84 -5.95
N ILE A 142 8.86 -6.82 -6.84
CA ILE A 142 9.15 -6.55 -8.25
C ILE A 142 7.98 -5.80 -8.90
N GLU A 143 6.75 -6.26 -8.68
CA GLU A 143 5.53 -5.63 -9.22
C GLU A 143 5.39 -4.19 -8.72
N SER A 144 5.49 -3.95 -7.40
CA SER A 144 5.34 -2.62 -6.81
C SER A 144 6.38 -1.63 -7.31
N LEU A 145 7.65 -2.08 -7.46
CA LEU A 145 8.71 -1.24 -8.01
C LEU A 145 8.46 -0.92 -9.48
N LEU A 146 8.01 -1.90 -10.26
CA LEU A 146 7.74 -1.74 -11.68
C LEU A 146 6.56 -0.80 -11.91
N ILE A 147 5.44 -1.01 -11.22
CA ILE A 147 4.26 -0.15 -11.32
C ILE A 147 4.55 1.26 -10.82
N GLY A 148 5.25 1.37 -9.68
CA GLY A 148 5.68 2.66 -9.15
C GLY A 148 6.58 3.40 -10.13
N PHE A 149 7.51 2.72 -10.79
CA PHE A 149 8.40 3.32 -11.78
C PHE A 149 7.65 3.81 -13.03
N ILE A 150 6.70 3.01 -13.55
CA ILE A 150 5.85 3.43 -14.67
C ILE A 150 4.99 4.64 -14.26
N ALA A 151 4.40 4.60 -13.07
CA ALA A 151 3.65 5.73 -12.52
C ALA A 151 4.51 6.99 -12.44
N PHE A 152 5.75 6.87 -11.96
CA PHE A 152 6.70 7.97 -11.86
C PHE A 152 7.00 8.63 -13.22
N ILE A 153 7.29 7.80 -14.23
CA ILE A 153 7.52 8.31 -15.60
C ILE A 153 6.28 9.06 -16.11
N GLY A 154 5.08 8.49 -15.92
CA GLY A 154 3.84 9.15 -16.30
C GLY A 154 3.61 10.47 -15.58
N LEU A 155 3.84 10.52 -14.27
CA LEU A 155 3.72 11.74 -13.47
C LEU A 155 4.72 12.82 -13.92
N LEU A 156 5.95 12.44 -14.28
CA LEU A 156 6.93 13.35 -14.86
C LEU A 156 6.50 13.87 -16.24
N TYR A 157 5.98 12.99 -17.10
CA TYR A 157 5.46 13.37 -18.41
C TYR A 157 4.33 14.40 -18.32
N PHE A 158 3.40 14.19 -17.39
CA PHE A 158 2.32 15.16 -17.12
C PHE A 158 2.80 16.39 -16.33
N LYS A 159 4.08 16.42 -15.92
CA LYS A 159 4.66 17.50 -15.10
C LYS A 159 3.88 17.67 -13.78
N VAL A 160 3.48 16.56 -13.15
CA VAL A 160 2.81 16.59 -11.84
C VAL A 160 3.83 17.00 -10.79
N PRO A 161 3.53 18.00 -9.94
CA PRO A 161 4.42 18.35 -8.83
C PRO A 161 4.46 17.19 -7.83
N TYR A 162 5.58 17.15 -7.09
CA TYR A 162 5.79 16.10 -6.09
C TYR A 162 5.82 14.66 -6.65
N ALA A 163 6.16 14.49 -7.94
CA ALA A 163 6.19 13.18 -8.59
C ALA A 163 7.02 12.15 -7.82
N VAL A 164 8.13 12.56 -7.19
CA VAL A 164 8.95 11.67 -6.35
C VAL A 164 8.20 11.21 -5.10
N LEU A 165 7.50 12.12 -4.42
CA LEU A 165 6.69 11.79 -3.25
C LEU A 165 5.57 10.81 -3.62
N LEU A 166 4.87 11.10 -4.71
CA LEU A 166 3.78 10.27 -5.22
C LEU A 166 4.28 8.89 -5.67
N TRP A 167 5.43 8.84 -6.33
CA TRP A 167 6.08 7.57 -6.69
C TRP A 167 6.35 6.70 -5.48
N ILE A 168 6.98 7.24 -4.45
CA ILE A 168 7.25 6.49 -3.22
C ILE A 168 5.95 6.03 -2.59
N PHE A 169 4.94 6.90 -2.53
CA PHE A 169 3.66 6.58 -1.95
C PHE A 169 2.94 5.47 -2.72
N ILE A 170 2.86 5.56 -4.07
CA ILE A 170 2.28 4.53 -4.93
C ILE A 170 3.02 3.20 -4.75
N THR A 171 4.36 3.23 -4.76
CA THR A 171 5.19 2.03 -4.60
C THR A 171 4.94 1.37 -3.23
N CYS A 172 4.95 2.15 -2.16
CA CYS A 172 4.73 1.62 -0.80
C CYS A 172 3.30 1.11 -0.60
N THR A 173 2.30 1.85 -1.06
CA THR A 173 0.91 1.42 -0.92
C THR A 173 0.60 0.18 -1.75
N ASN A 174 1.26 0.01 -2.89
CA ASN A 174 1.06 -1.15 -3.76
C ASN A 174 1.45 -2.49 -3.11
N PHE A 175 2.22 -2.47 -2.01
CA PHE A 175 2.45 -3.67 -1.20
C PHE A 175 1.19 -4.18 -0.50
N ILE A 176 0.18 -3.33 -0.33
CA ILE A 176 -1.11 -3.70 0.28
C ILE A 176 -1.98 -4.36 -0.79
N PRO A 177 -2.27 -5.67 -0.70
CA PRO A 177 -3.10 -6.35 -1.68
C PRO A 177 -4.48 -5.72 -1.79
N TYR A 178 -5.01 -5.59 -2.99
CA TYR A 178 -6.32 -5.05 -3.33
C TYR A 178 -6.51 -3.55 -3.04
N PHE A 179 -6.06 -3.06 -1.90
CA PHE A 179 -6.27 -1.66 -1.48
C PHE A 179 -5.14 -0.72 -1.92
N GLY A 180 -3.93 -1.26 -2.08
CA GLY A 180 -2.75 -0.45 -2.39
C GLY A 180 -2.88 0.43 -3.61
N PRO A 181 -3.28 -0.14 -4.75
CA PRO A 181 -3.50 0.63 -5.97
C PRO A 181 -4.50 1.77 -5.80
N PHE A 182 -5.60 1.55 -5.09
CA PHE A 182 -6.62 2.59 -4.83
C PHE A 182 -6.08 3.70 -3.94
N LEU A 183 -5.34 3.37 -2.89
CA LEU A 183 -4.73 4.36 -2.00
C LEU A 183 -3.74 5.23 -2.75
N GLY A 184 -2.88 4.64 -3.58
CA GLY A 184 -1.94 5.35 -4.43
C GLY A 184 -2.63 6.29 -5.42
N MET A 185 -3.70 5.80 -6.08
CA MET A 185 -4.50 6.60 -7.00
C MET A 185 -5.20 7.76 -6.30
N ILE A 186 -5.90 7.52 -5.19
CA ILE A 186 -6.63 8.54 -4.43
C ILE A 186 -5.68 9.67 -4.00
N ALA A 187 -4.55 9.32 -3.39
CA ALA A 187 -3.57 10.32 -2.96
C ALA A 187 -3.04 11.16 -4.13
N THR A 188 -2.74 10.51 -5.26
CA THR A 188 -2.25 11.19 -6.47
C THR A 188 -3.31 12.12 -7.04
N VAL A 189 -4.56 11.67 -7.11
CA VAL A 189 -5.69 12.47 -7.61
C VAL A 189 -5.94 13.68 -6.72
N ILE A 190 -5.96 13.48 -5.39
CA ILE A 190 -6.12 14.57 -4.42
C ILE A 190 -5.02 15.61 -4.62
N ILE A 191 -3.74 15.22 -4.57
CA ILE A 191 -2.61 16.13 -4.71
C ILE A 191 -2.64 16.84 -6.06
N THR A 192 -2.99 16.13 -7.13
CA THR A 192 -3.11 16.74 -8.46
C THR A 192 -4.25 17.73 -8.55
N ALA A 193 -5.40 17.43 -7.94
CA ALA A 193 -6.55 18.31 -7.87
C ALA A 193 -6.19 19.65 -7.20
N PHE A 194 -5.40 19.58 -6.13
CA PHE A 194 -4.92 20.76 -5.40
C PHE A 194 -3.99 21.66 -6.21
N VAL A 195 -3.12 21.07 -7.04
CA VAL A 195 -2.03 21.83 -7.66
C VAL A 195 -2.22 22.04 -9.16
N PHE A 196 -2.90 21.10 -9.84
CA PHE A 196 -3.13 21.12 -11.30
C PHE A 196 -4.52 20.60 -11.69
N PRO A 197 -5.60 21.28 -11.29
CA PRO A 197 -6.96 20.80 -11.51
C PRO A 197 -7.29 20.54 -12.98
N HIS A 198 -6.72 21.31 -13.91
CA HIS A 198 -6.93 21.12 -15.34
C HIS A 198 -6.32 19.85 -15.94
N LYS A 199 -5.40 19.18 -15.23
CA LYS A 199 -4.77 17.92 -15.65
C LYS A 199 -5.37 16.68 -14.96
N ILE A 200 -6.27 16.86 -14.01
CA ILE A 200 -6.80 15.77 -13.19
C ILE A 200 -7.38 14.62 -14.02
N ILE A 201 -8.14 14.95 -15.07
CA ILE A 201 -8.78 13.94 -15.93
C ILE A 201 -7.73 13.08 -16.63
N TYR A 202 -6.67 13.68 -17.17
CA TYR A 202 -5.61 12.95 -17.86
C TYR A 202 -4.85 12.02 -16.89
N ILE A 203 -4.62 12.48 -15.67
CA ILE A 203 -3.92 11.70 -14.64
C ILE A 203 -4.78 10.57 -14.12
N VAL A 204 -6.08 10.80 -13.89
CA VAL A 204 -7.02 9.75 -13.51
C VAL A 204 -7.08 8.66 -14.60
N ILE A 205 -7.24 9.06 -15.86
CA ILE A 205 -7.25 8.10 -16.97
C ILE A 205 -5.96 7.31 -17.04
N PHE A 206 -4.80 7.99 -16.93
CA PHE A 206 -3.49 7.33 -16.93
C PHE A 206 -3.37 6.31 -15.79
N LEU A 207 -3.72 6.68 -14.55
CA LEU A 207 -3.63 5.79 -13.40
C LEU A 207 -4.62 4.62 -13.51
N VAL A 208 -5.84 4.86 -14.00
CA VAL A 208 -6.82 3.78 -14.22
C VAL A 208 -6.31 2.80 -15.28
N VAL A 209 -5.77 3.30 -16.39
CA VAL A 209 -5.19 2.44 -17.43
C VAL A 209 -4.00 1.66 -16.89
N LEU A 210 -3.11 2.31 -16.15
CA LEU A 210 -1.98 1.65 -15.52
C LEU A 210 -2.45 0.53 -14.58
N GLN A 211 -3.48 0.78 -13.77
CA GLN A 211 -4.06 -0.22 -12.88
C GLN A 211 -4.70 -1.40 -13.63
N GLN A 212 -5.37 -1.14 -14.76
CA GLN A 212 -5.93 -2.23 -15.57
C GLN A 212 -4.81 -3.10 -16.16
N ILE A 213 -3.73 -2.48 -16.64
CA ILE A 213 -2.56 -3.20 -17.15
C ILE A 213 -1.90 -4.01 -16.03
N ASP A 214 -1.80 -3.44 -14.81
CA ASP A 214 -1.29 -4.15 -13.65
C ASP A 214 -2.11 -5.40 -13.35
N SER A 215 -3.41 -5.24 -13.14
CA SER A 215 -4.33 -6.34 -12.77
C SER A 215 -4.44 -7.44 -13.83
N TRP A 216 -4.34 -7.08 -15.12
CA TRP A 216 -4.53 -8.06 -16.20
C TRP A 216 -3.23 -8.67 -16.71
N TYR A 217 -2.10 -7.99 -16.53
CA TYR A 217 -0.84 -8.43 -17.11
C TYR A 217 0.28 -8.59 -16.08
N PHE A 218 0.62 -7.56 -15.31
CA PHE A 218 1.78 -7.61 -14.42
C PHE A 218 1.53 -8.48 -13.20
N GLU A 219 0.42 -8.29 -12.49
CA GLU A 219 0.08 -9.09 -11.32
C GLU A 219 0.02 -10.59 -11.63
N PRO A 220 -0.73 -11.08 -12.66
CA PRO A 220 -0.74 -12.49 -12.99
C PRO A 220 0.60 -13.03 -13.49
N LYS A 221 1.40 -12.20 -14.17
CA LYS A 221 2.69 -12.61 -14.71
C LYS A 221 3.80 -12.68 -13.64
N ILE A 222 3.79 -11.76 -12.70
CA ILE A 222 4.84 -11.62 -11.67
C ILE A 222 4.50 -12.44 -10.43
N ILE A 223 3.29 -12.29 -9.91
CA ILE A 223 2.82 -13.00 -8.71
C ILE A 223 2.26 -14.37 -9.12
N GLY A 224 1.51 -14.44 -10.23
CA GLY A 224 0.93 -15.67 -10.77
C GLY A 224 -0.02 -16.33 -9.77
N ASN A 225 -0.03 -17.66 -9.80
CA ASN A 225 -0.87 -18.47 -8.93
C ASN A 225 -0.35 -18.58 -7.48
N LYS A 226 0.66 -17.81 -7.09
CA LYS A 226 1.29 -17.92 -5.76
C LYS A 226 0.35 -17.53 -4.63
N LEU A 227 -0.56 -16.60 -4.85
CA LEU A 227 -1.59 -16.28 -3.86
C LEU A 227 -2.81 -17.20 -3.97
N ASN A 228 -3.24 -17.52 -5.19
CA ASN A 228 -4.41 -18.37 -5.48
C ASN A 228 -5.59 -18.16 -4.51
N LEU A 229 -5.82 -16.91 -4.06
CA LEU A 229 -6.90 -16.53 -3.15
C LEU A 229 -8.06 -15.93 -3.95
N LYS A 230 -9.29 -16.29 -3.59
CA LYS A 230 -10.44 -15.52 -4.04
C LYS A 230 -10.41 -14.15 -3.34
N MET A 231 -10.82 -13.09 -4.05
CA MET A 231 -10.79 -11.70 -3.58
C MET A 231 -11.40 -11.53 -2.17
N PHE A 232 -12.52 -12.18 -1.89
CA PHE A 232 -13.15 -12.16 -0.56
C PHE A 232 -12.19 -12.56 0.56
N TRP A 233 -11.48 -13.69 0.40
CA TRP A 233 -10.53 -14.17 1.41
C TRP A 233 -9.30 -13.29 1.54
N GLY A 234 -8.90 -12.65 0.42
CA GLY A 234 -7.82 -11.67 0.44
C GLY A 234 -8.19 -10.43 1.25
N ILE A 235 -9.38 -9.85 1.00
CA ILE A 235 -9.88 -8.69 1.74
C ILE A 235 -10.07 -9.04 3.23
N ALA A 236 -10.71 -10.18 3.53
CA ALA A 236 -10.90 -10.63 4.90
C ALA A 236 -9.56 -10.79 5.65
N ALA A 237 -8.56 -11.40 4.99
CA ALA A 237 -7.23 -11.57 5.58
C ALA A 237 -6.57 -10.22 5.87
N VAL A 238 -6.61 -9.28 4.92
CA VAL A 238 -6.03 -7.93 5.09
C VAL A 238 -6.72 -7.17 6.23
N THR A 239 -8.05 -7.26 6.33
CA THR A 239 -8.82 -6.61 7.41
C THR A 239 -8.43 -7.18 8.77
N VAL A 240 -8.44 -8.50 8.92
CA VAL A 240 -8.07 -9.18 10.18
C VAL A 240 -6.60 -8.92 10.53
N GLY A 241 -5.70 -9.08 9.56
CA GLY A 241 -4.27 -8.85 9.76
C GLY A 241 -3.96 -7.41 10.17
N GLY A 242 -4.63 -6.44 9.54
CA GLY A 242 -4.51 -5.03 9.87
C GLY A 242 -4.95 -4.70 11.29
N THR A 243 -6.03 -5.34 11.76
CA THR A 243 -6.53 -5.16 13.13
C THR A 243 -5.56 -5.75 14.17
N ILE A 244 -4.93 -6.90 13.88
CA ILE A 244 -4.07 -7.61 14.83
C ILE A 244 -2.67 -7.00 14.91
N ALA A 245 -2.05 -6.70 13.76
CA ALA A 245 -0.63 -6.31 13.68
C ALA A 245 -0.39 -5.04 12.83
N GLY A 246 -1.43 -4.23 12.62
CA GLY A 246 -1.32 -2.95 11.92
C GLY A 246 -0.77 -3.09 10.50
N PRO A 247 0.09 -2.16 10.04
CA PRO A 247 0.64 -2.16 8.67
C PRO A 247 1.39 -3.45 8.30
N ILE A 248 2.11 -4.04 9.25
CA ILE A 248 2.84 -5.30 9.05
C ILE A 248 1.83 -6.44 8.84
N GLY A 249 0.76 -6.47 9.65
CA GLY A 249 -0.32 -7.45 9.51
C GLY A 249 -1.03 -7.39 8.17
N ILE A 250 -1.25 -6.19 7.63
CA ILE A 250 -1.82 -5.99 6.29
C ILE A 250 -0.97 -6.69 5.22
N VAL A 251 0.35 -6.48 5.23
CA VAL A 251 1.26 -7.05 4.21
C VAL A 251 1.40 -8.56 4.36
N VAL A 252 1.49 -9.05 5.61
CA VAL A 252 1.75 -10.46 5.92
C VAL A 252 0.47 -11.33 5.80
N SER A 253 -0.70 -10.74 5.91
CA SER A 253 -1.98 -11.46 5.93
C SER A 253 -2.28 -12.22 4.63
N ALA A 254 -1.98 -11.64 3.49
CA ALA A 254 -2.25 -12.27 2.19
C ALA A 254 -1.45 -13.57 1.97
N PRO A 255 -0.11 -13.59 2.18
CA PRO A 255 0.64 -14.84 2.10
C PRO A 255 0.26 -15.85 3.19
N LEU A 256 -0.13 -15.40 4.41
CA LEU A 256 -0.65 -16.30 5.44
C LEU A 256 -1.94 -16.98 5.02
N ALA A 257 -2.90 -16.25 4.50
CA ALA A 257 -4.15 -16.81 4.02
C ALA A 257 -3.93 -17.77 2.83
N SER A 258 -3.00 -17.44 1.94
CA SER A 258 -2.58 -18.31 0.84
C SER A 258 -1.94 -19.61 1.35
N PHE A 259 -1.08 -19.51 2.37
CA PHE A 259 -0.48 -20.67 3.03
C PHE A 259 -1.54 -21.58 3.66
N ILE A 260 -2.48 -21.03 4.43
CA ILE A 260 -3.57 -21.79 5.05
C ILE A 260 -4.37 -22.55 3.97
N LYS A 261 -4.72 -21.86 2.87
CA LYS A 261 -5.41 -22.50 1.74
C LYS A 261 -4.59 -23.62 1.11
N THR A 262 -3.30 -23.41 0.91
CA THR A 262 -2.39 -24.40 0.33
C THR A 262 -2.33 -25.66 1.21
N MET A 263 -2.20 -25.49 2.52
CA MET A 263 -2.21 -26.60 3.48
C MET A 263 -3.52 -27.36 3.48
N TYR A 264 -4.66 -26.64 3.40
CA TYR A 264 -5.97 -27.24 3.28
C TYR A 264 -6.09 -28.09 1.99
N GLN A 265 -5.62 -27.56 0.86
CA GLN A 265 -5.66 -28.29 -0.42
C GLN A 265 -4.79 -29.55 -0.42
N ILE A 266 -3.59 -29.47 0.16
CA ILE A 266 -2.73 -30.66 0.31
C ILE A 266 -3.44 -31.74 1.10
N LYS A 267 -4.01 -31.38 2.25
CA LYS A 267 -4.74 -32.34 3.10
C LYS A 267 -5.98 -32.92 2.40
N LYS A 268 -6.72 -32.09 1.67
CA LYS A 268 -7.89 -32.53 0.89
C LYS A 268 -7.51 -33.56 -0.15
N ASN A 269 -6.44 -33.29 -0.93
CA ASN A 269 -5.96 -34.19 -1.97
C ASN A 269 -5.45 -35.54 -1.40
N GLU A 270 -4.88 -35.53 -0.18
CA GLU A 270 -4.49 -36.77 0.53
C GLU A 270 -5.70 -37.62 0.86
N VAL A 271 -6.79 -37.01 1.36
CA VAL A 271 -8.04 -37.73 1.71
C VAL A 271 -8.71 -38.28 0.45
N GLU A 272 -8.83 -37.50 -0.61
CA GLU A 272 -9.44 -37.94 -1.88
C GLU A 272 -8.66 -39.09 -2.54
N LYS A 273 -7.32 -39.14 -2.40
CA LYS A 273 -6.55 -40.30 -2.87
C LYS A 273 -6.86 -41.57 -2.10
N ILE A 274 -6.96 -41.47 -0.78
CA ILE A 274 -7.28 -42.62 0.08
C ILE A 274 -8.69 -43.14 -0.25
N GLU A 275 -9.67 -42.27 -0.51
CA GLU A 275 -11.03 -42.64 -0.87
C GLU A 275 -11.12 -43.30 -2.27
N ASN A 276 -10.25 -42.92 -3.22
CA ASN A 276 -10.24 -43.51 -4.55
C ASN A 276 -9.44 -44.83 -4.64
N ASP A 277 -8.61 -45.13 -3.66
CA ASP A 277 -7.81 -46.37 -3.57
C ASP A 277 -8.53 -47.48 -2.79
N VAL A 278 -9.73 -47.20 -2.26
CA VAL A 278 -10.64 -48.15 -1.56
C VAL A 278 -11.82 -48.50 -2.46
#